data_20d65a7173a09dadcbde5df844ac3a83
#
_entry.id   20d65a7173a09dadcbde5df844ac3a83
#
_cell.length_a   1.000
_cell.length_b   1.000
_cell.length_c   1.000
_cell.angle_alpha   90.00
_cell.angle_beta   90.00
_cell.angle_gamma   90.00
#
_symmetry.space_group_name_H-M   'P 1'
#
loop_
_entity.id
_entity.type
_entity.pdbx_description
1 polymer ?
#
loop_
_entity_poly.entity_id
_entity_poly.type
_entity_poly.pdbx_seq_one_letter_code
_entity_poly.pdbx_strand_id
1 'polypeptide(L)'
;MLLHLSDLHFGTEREVCIQAIQQFCQQHRPEAIVVSGDLTQRARFKQFYACRQFLDSLSLPYLVVPGNHDIPLYQVWNRFFSPFVLYQAFFGRLETTLETEHFYIVGVNSIRRRYHTRGHISMEQIHETYEKLNNVPSNKIKLVVFHQPFYISPDQRDDKDCPVLGKIAL
;
A
#
# COMPACT_ATOMS: atom_id res chain seq x y z
N MET A 1 8.60 -2.70 17.19
CA MET A 1 8.25 -3.72 16.16
C MET A 1 7.24 -3.12 15.20
N LEU A 2 7.36 -3.41 13.90
CA LEU A 2 6.44 -3.02 12.84
C LEU A 2 5.70 -4.28 12.32
N LEU A 3 4.38 -4.19 12.10
CA LEU A 3 3.62 -5.23 11.43
C LEU A 3 3.42 -4.85 9.95
N HIS A 4 3.90 -5.71 9.05
CA HIS A 4 3.69 -5.55 7.61
C HIS A 4 2.65 -6.53 7.11
N LEU A 5 1.62 -6.01 6.45
CA LEU A 5 0.55 -6.76 5.80
C LEU A 5 0.54 -6.41 4.31
N SER A 6 0.09 -7.33 3.48
CA SER A 6 -0.12 -7.13 2.04
C SER A 6 -1.32 -7.93 1.58
N ASP A 7 -1.97 -7.49 0.50
CA ASP A 7 -2.96 -8.28 -0.23
C ASP A 7 -4.12 -8.75 0.67
N LEU A 8 -4.71 -7.82 1.42
CA LEU A 8 -5.82 -8.12 2.33
C LEU A 8 -7.08 -8.56 1.59
N HIS A 9 -7.28 -8.07 0.35
CA HIS A 9 -8.35 -8.46 -0.57
C HIS A 9 -9.74 -8.53 0.08
N PHE A 10 -10.12 -7.50 0.86
CA PHE A 10 -11.46 -7.43 1.43
C PHE A 10 -12.55 -7.65 0.37
N GLY A 11 -13.48 -8.55 0.67
CA GLY A 11 -14.47 -9.13 -0.24
C GLY A 11 -14.18 -10.59 -0.60
N THR A 12 -12.99 -11.10 -0.22
CA THR A 12 -12.59 -12.53 -0.27
C THR A 12 -11.72 -12.90 0.93
N GLU A 13 -11.71 -12.04 1.95
CA GLU A 13 -10.97 -12.24 3.19
C GLU A 13 -11.38 -13.53 3.91
N ARG A 14 -10.42 -14.13 4.58
CA ARG A 14 -10.67 -15.31 5.41
C ARG A 14 -10.75 -14.87 6.87
N GLU A 15 -11.88 -15.16 7.50
CA GLU A 15 -12.14 -14.79 8.90
C GLU A 15 -11.03 -15.25 9.85
N VAL A 16 -10.48 -16.45 9.65
CA VAL A 16 -9.37 -16.98 10.45
C VAL A 16 -8.12 -16.09 10.37
N CYS A 17 -7.84 -15.50 9.20
CA CYS A 17 -6.70 -14.59 9.03
C CYS A 17 -6.95 -13.25 9.73
N ILE A 18 -8.17 -12.72 9.63
CA ILE A 18 -8.58 -11.50 10.32
C ILE A 18 -8.42 -11.66 11.83
N GLN A 19 -8.93 -12.75 12.41
CA GLN A 19 -8.81 -13.06 13.83
C GLN A 19 -7.35 -13.24 14.27
N ALA A 20 -6.53 -13.92 13.45
CA ALA A 20 -5.11 -14.10 13.74
C ALA A 20 -4.35 -12.77 13.81
N ILE A 21 -4.64 -11.84 12.89
CA ILE A 21 -4.02 -10.49 12.90
C ILE A 21 -4.48 -9.72 14.14
N GLN A 22 -5.76 -9.76 14.47
CA GLN A 22 -6.29 -9.09 15.67
C GLN A 22 -5.62 -9.62 16.95
N GLN A 23 -5.55 -10.95 17.08
CA GLN A 23 -4.89 -11.59 18.21
C GLN A 23 -3.41 -11.23 18.31
N PHE A 24 -2.70 -11.25 17.16
CA PHE A 24 -1.30 -10.83 17.11
C PHE A 24 -1.12 -9.38 17.58
N CYS A 25 -1.94 -8.46 17.09
CA CYS A 25 -1.87 -7.05 17.47
C CYS A 25 -2.16 -6.84 18.97
N GLN A 26 -3.12 -7.57 19.53
CA GLN A 26 -3.43 -7.53 20.97
C GLN A 26 -2.29 -8.03 21.84
N GLN A 27 -1.63 -9.13 21.42
CA GLN A 27 -0.56 -9.76 22.18
C GLN A 27 0.76 -9.00 22.09
N HIS A 28 1.12 -8.51 20.91
CA HIS A 28 2.44 -7.95 20.62
C HIS A 28 2.49 -6.43 20.54
N ARG A 29 1.34 -5.77 20.37
CA ARG A 29 1.21 -4.30 20.27
C ARG A 29 2.27 -3.68 19.37
N PRO A 30 2.30 -3.97 18.06
CA PRO A 30 3.24 -3.35 17.17
C PRO A 30 3.10 -1.82 17.21
N GLU A 31 4.20 -1.12 17.03
CA GLU A 31 4.27 0.33 17.05
C GLU A 31 3.48 0.97 15.89
N ALA A 32 3.43 0.27 14.77
CA ALA A 32 2.61 0.64 13.64
C ALA A 32 2.32 -0.56 12.73
N ILE A 33 1.31 -0.39 11.88
CA ILE A 33 0.94 -1.32 10.82
C ILE A 33 1.20 -0.66 9.47
N VAL A 34 1.79 -1.41 8.55
CA VAL A 34 1.96 -1.02 7.15
C VAL A 34 1.21 -2.00 6.27
N VAL A 35 0.39 -1.49 5.36
CA VAL A 35 -0.30 -2.33 4.37
C VAL A 35 0.15 -1.92 2.97
N SER A 36 0.89 -2.80 2.31
CA SER A 36 1.52 -2.52 1.03
C SER A 36 0.61 -2.78 -0.19
N GLY A 37 -0.68 -2.45 -0.08
CA GLY A 37 -1.64 -2.45 -1.19
C GLY A 37 -2.55 -3.66 -1.26
N ASP A 38 -3.43 -3.65 -2.26
CA ASP A 38 -4.48 -4.63 -2.50
C ASP A 38 -5.38 -4.82 -1.27
N LEU A 39 -5.88 -3.67 -0.78
CA LEU A 39 -6.78 -3.61 0.37
C LEU A 39 -8.11 -4.31 0.07
N THR A 40 -8.54 -4.19 -1.19
CA THR A 40 -9.84 -4.68 -1.67
C THR A 40 -9.69 -5.64 -2.84
N GLN A 41 -10.68 -6.53 -3.03
CA GLN A 41 -10.69 -7.44 -4.18
C GLN A 41 -11.10 -6.74 -5.49
N ARG A 42 -11.98 -5.72 -5.44
CA ARG A 42 -12.60 -5.11 -6.64
C ARG A 42 -12.92 -3.62 -6.49
N ALA A 43 -12.24 -2.90 -5.65
CA ALA A 43 -12.45 -1.46 -5.41
C ALA A 43 -13.92 -1.08 -5.17
N ARG A 44 -14.69 -1.89 -4.41
CA ARG A 44 -16.09 -1.60 -4.10
C ARG A 44 -16.21 -0.88 -2.76
N PHE A 45 -17.21 0.00 -2.64
CA PHE A 45 -17.47 0.76 -1.40
C PHE A 45 -17.51 -0.15 -0.16
N LYS A 46 -18.28 -1.25 -0.21
CA LYS A 46 -18.39 -2.17 0.93
C LYS A 46 -17.06 -2.81 1.33
N GLN A 47 -16.18 -3.06 0.36
CA GLN A 47 -14.87 -3.65 0.59
C GLN A 47 -13.93 -2.64 1.26
N PHE A 48 -13.88 -1.41 0.77
CA PHE A 48 -13.13 -0.34 1.42
C PHE A 48 -13.65 -0.06 2.84
N TYR A 49 -14.97 -0.03 3.00
CA TYR A 49 -15.59 0.17 4.31
C TYR A 49 -15.18 -0.93 5.31
N ALA A 50 -15.27 -2.21 4.89
CA ALA A 50 -14.89 -3.33 5.75
C ALA A 50 -13.38 -3.32 6.08
N CYS A 51 -12.51 -3.03 5.10
CA CYS A 51 -11.08 -2.89 5.31
C CYS A 51 -10.76 -1.76 6.30
N ARG A 52 -11.40 -0.61 6.14
CA ARG A 52 -11.23 0.53 7.05
C ARG A 52 -11.66 0.19 8.47
N GLN A 53 -12.85 -0.41 8.64
CA GLN A 53 -13.35 -0.86 9.95
C GLN A 53 -12.40 -1.86 10.61
N PHE A 54 -11.86 -2.79 9.85
CA PHE A 54 -10.88 -3.74 10.35
C PHE A 54 -9.61 -3.04 10.86
N LEU A 55 -9.00 -2.17 10.05
CA LEU A 55 -7.78 -1.46 10.45
C LEU A 55 -8.01 -0.56 11.66
N ASP A 56 -9.13 0.15 11.71
CA ASP A 56 -9.50 0.99 12.86
C ASP A 56 -9.73 0.16 14.13
N SER A 57 -10.28 -1.07 14.01
CA SER A 57 -10.49 -1.97 15.14
C SER A 57 -9.19 -2.43 15.81
N LEU A 58 -8.06 -2.41 15.09
CA LEU A 58 -6.76 -2.76 15.65
C LEU A 58 -6.22 -1.71 16.61
N SER A 59 -6.78 -0.49 16.62
CA SER A 59 -6.42 0.62 17.51
C SER A 59 -4.92 0.94 17.52
N LEU A 60 -4.26 0.81 16.38
CA LEU A 60 -2.84 1.08 16.17
C LEU A 60 -2.66 2.07 15.02
N PRO A 61 -1.62 2.91 15.03
CA PRO A 61 -1.27 3.72 13.88
C PRO A 61 -1.02 2.85 12.66
N TYR A 62 -1.53 3.25 11.48
CA TYR A 62 -1.27 2.51 10.26
C TYR A 62 -1.03 3.42 9.06
N LEU A 63 -0.25 2.93 8.11
CA LEU A 63 -0.05 3.49 6.79
C LEU A 63 -0.45 2.46 5.75
N VAL A 64 -1.24 2.89 4.77
CA VAL A 64 -1.64 2.07 3.63
C VAL A 64 -1.20 2.73 2.33
N VAL A 65 -0.88 1.94 1.32
CA VAL A 65 -0.71 2.37 -0.06
C VAL A 65 -1.70 1.63 -0.96
N PRO A 66 -2.13 2.20 -2.09
CA PRO A 66 -3.02 1.49 -2.99
C PRO A 66 -2.32 0.37 -3.74
N GLY A 67 -3.05 -0.73 -3.98
CA GLY A 67 -2.68 -1.80 -4.90
C GLY A 67 -3.49 -1.74 -6.21
N ASN A 68 -3.20 -2.66 -7.12
CA ASN A 68 -3.87 -2.67 -8.43
C ASN A 68 -5.36 -3.12 -8.34
N HIS A 69 -5.74 -3.84 -7.30
CA HIS A 69 -7.13 -4.20 -7.01
C HIS A 69 -7.93 -3.06 -6.35
N ASP A 70 -7.26 -2.00 -5.90
CA ASP A 70 -7.89 -0.84 -5.26
C ASP A 70 -8.36 0.22 -6.26
N ILE A 71 -8.20 -0.04 -7.56
CA ILE A 71 -8.79 0.75 -8.65
C ILE A 71 -9.81 -0.08 -9.44
N PRO A 72 -10.90 0.56 -9.93
CA PRO A 72 -11.96 -0.16 -10.64
C PRO A 72 -11.44 -0.91 -11.87
N LEU A 73 -11.75 -2.22 -11.97
CA LEU A 73 -11.34 -3.04 -13.11
C LEU A 73 -12.34 -2.94 -14.27
N TYR A 74 -13.64 -3.04 -13.97
CA TYR A 74 -14.70 -3.15 -14.99
C TYR A 74 -15.43 -1.82 -15.29
N GLN A 75 -15.31 -0.86 -14.41
CA GLN A 75 -15.91 0.46 -14.59
C GLN A 75 -14.94 1.37 -15.36
N VAL A 76 -14.90 1.22 -16.69
CA VAL A 76 -13.90 1.86 -17.55
C VAL A 76 -13.83 3.37 -17.32
N TRP A 77 -14.99 4.07 -17.25
CA TRP A 77 -15.04 5.49 -16.98
C TRP A 77 -14.40 5.86 -15.63
N ASN A 78 -14.76 5.17 -14.57
CA ASN A 78 -14.19 5.43 -13.24
C ASN A 78 -12.68 5.11 -13.20
N ARG A 79 -12.27 4.03 -13.88
CA ARG A 79 -10.86 3.68 -13.98
C ARG A 79 -10.01 4.77 -14.64
N PHE A 80 -10.52 5.43 -15.69
CA PHE A 80 -9.75 6.43 -16.41
C PHE A 80 -9.85 7.84 -15.85
N PHE A 81 -11.00 8.23 -15.31
CA PHE A 81 -11.24 9.61 -14.85
C PHE A 81 -11.10 9.79 -13.35
N SER A 82 -11.41 8.76 -12.54
CA SER A 82 -11.38 8.87 -11.07
C SER A 82 -10.97 7.54 -10.42
N PRO A 83 -9.79 6.97 -10.77
CA PRO A 83 -9.42 5.61 -10.36
C PRO A 83 -9.31 5.44 -8.85
N PHE A 84 -8.94 6.48 -8.12
CA PHE A 84 -8.66 6.42 -6.68
C PHE A 84 -9.73 7.08 -5.81
N VAL A 85 -10.88 7.46 -6.37
CA VAL A 85 -11.89 8.22 -5.63
C VAL A 85 -12.36 7.51 -4.36
N LEU A 86 -12.63 6.20 -4.44
CA LEU A 86 -13.02 5.43 -3.25
C LEU A 86 -11.85 5.23 -2.28
N TYR A 87 -10.67 4.90 -2.78
CA TYR A 87 -9.48 4.81 -1.93
C TYR A 87 -9.28 6.11 -1.13
N GLN A 88 -9.31 7.24 -1.82
CA GLN A 88 -9.10 8.56 -1.19
C GLN A 88 -10.22 8.93 -0.21
N ALA A 89 -11.46 8.51 -0.48
CA ALA A 89 -12.57 8.72 0.43
C ALA A 89 -12.40 7.99 1.77
N PHE A 90 -11.76 6.81 1.77
CA PHE A 90 -11.56 6.01 2.96
C PHE A 90 -10.19 6.23 3.64
N PHE A 91 -9.13 6.46 2.86
CA PHE A 91 -7.76 6.49 3.35
C PHE A 91 -7.02 7.81 3.10
N GLY A 92 -7.66 8.75 2.41
CA GLY A 92 -7.09 10.08 2.17
C GLY A 92 -6.09 10.09 1.02
N ARG A 93 -4.91 10.68 1.26
CA ARG A 93 -3.91 10.87 0.20
C ARG A 93 -3.32 9.54 -0.26
N LEU A 94 -2.93 9.48 -1.56
CA LEU A 94 -2.26 8.33 -2.16
C LEU A 94 -0.82 8.16 -1.66
N GLU A 95 -0.22 9.27 -1.28
CA GLU A 95 1.14 9.34 -0.74
C GLU A 95 1.07 9.97 0.64
N THR A 96 1.53 9.23 1.62
CA THR A 96 1.44 9.62 3.03
C THR A 96 2.74 9.26 3.74
N THR A 97 2.91 9.86 4.91
CA THR A 97 4.00 9.50 5.83
C THR A 97 3.40 9.09 7.16
N LEU A 98 4.06 8.17 7.82
CA LEU A 98 3.79 7.80 9.20
C LEU A 98 5.08 7.85 9.98
N GLU A 99 5.10 8.66 11.02
CA GLU A 99 6.24 8.77 11.93
C GLU A 99 5.85 8.21 13.29
N THR A 100 6.72 7.37 13.82
CA THR A 100 6.60 6.79 15.15
C THR A 100 7.90 7.02 15.93
N GLU A 101 8.04 6.44 17.09
CA GLU A 101 9.26 6.58 17.88
C GLU A 101 10.50 6.07 17.11
N HIS A 102 10.40 4.86 16.52
CA HIS A 102 11.54 4.20 15.88
C HIS A 102 11.51 4.19 14.37
N PHE A 103 10.36 4.53 13.74
CA PHE A 103 10.17 4.43 12.30
C PHE A 103 9.76 5.75 11.68
N TYR A 104 10.28 6.00 10.48
CA TYR A 104 9.76 7.00 9.56
C TYR A 104 9.42 6.30 8.24
N ILE A 105 8.14 6.28 7.89
CA ILE A 105 7.60 5.47 6.80
C ILE A 105 7.01 6.39 5.75
N VAL A 106 7.41 6.21 4.50
CA VAL A 106 6.88 6.94 3.33
C VAL A 106 6.12 5.96 2.44
N GLY A 107 4.83 6.18 2.28
CA GLY A 107 4.00 5.46 1.33
C GLY A 107 4.04 6.13 -0.04
N VAL A 108 4.32 5.37 -1.09
CA VAL A 108 4.41 5.84 -2.47
C VAL A 108 3.43 5.10 -3.35
N ASN A 109 2.61 5.83 -4.10
CA ASN A 109 1.69 5.23 -5.04
C ASN A 109 2.40 4.78 -6.32
N SER A 110 2.58 3.49 -6.48
CA SER A 110 3.14 2.88 -7.69
C SER A 110 2.07 2.52 -8.74
N ILE A 111 0.77 2.62 -8.41
CA ILE A 111 -0.33 2.21 -9.29
C ILE A 111 -0.57 3.25 -10.38
N ARG A 112 -0.76 2.76 -11.61
CA ARG A 112 -1.12 3.61 -12.75
C ARG A 112 -2.35 3.02 -13.47
N ARG A 113 -3.34 3.85 -13.74
CA ARG A 113 -4.63 3.48 -14.37
C ARG A 113 -4.49 2.71 -15.69
N ARG A 114 -3.40 2.93 -16.43
CA ARG A 114 -3.16 2.31 -17.74
C ARG A 114 -2.58 0.90 -17.64
N TYR A 115 -2.00 0.56 -16.49
CA TYR A 115 -1.38 -0.76 -16.28
C TYR A 115 -2.25 -1.59 -15.35
N HIS A 116 -2.32 -2.89 -15.61
CA HIS A 116 -3.10 -3.79 -14.77
C HIS A 116 -2.27 -4.32 -13.60
N THR A 117 -1.05 -4.74 -13.90
CA THR A 117 -0.14 -5.36 -12.92
C THR A 117 1.16 -4.57 -12.76
N ARG A 118 1.56 -3.81 -13.77
CA ARG A 118 2.81 -3.05 -13.73
C ARG A 118 2.68 -1.78 -12.89
N GLY A 119 3.65 -1.57 -11.99
CA GLY A 119 3.82 -0.32 -11.26
C GLY A 119 4.67 0.68 -12.03
N HIS A 120 4.61 1.93 -11.61
CA HIS A 120 5.51 2.98 -12.07
C HIS A 120 5.68 4.02 -10.96
N ILE A 121 6.93 4.36 -10.67
CA ILE A 121 7.28 5.47 -9.77
C ILE A 121 7.97 6.52 -10.62
N SER A 122 7.48 7.76 -10.57
CA SER A 122 8.04 8.88 -11.32
C SER A 122 9.30 9.43 -10.65
N MET A 123 10.14 10.13 -11.42
CA MET A 123 11.31 10.83 -10.87
C MET A 123 10.92 11.88 -9.83
N GLU A 124 9.77 12.52 -9.98
CA GLU A 124 9.22 13.47 -9.02
C GLU A 124 8.91 12.76 -7.68
N GLN A 125 8.22 11.62 -7.71
CA GLN A 125 7.96 10.81 -6.52
C GLN A 125 9.26 10.34 -5.84
N ILE A 126 10.28 9.97 -6.63
CA ILE A 126 11.59 9.57 -6.10
C ILE A 126 12.24 10.76 -5.39
N HIS A 127 12.25 11.93 -6.03
CA HIS A 127 12.84 13.13 -5.46
C HIS A 127 12.11 13.57 -4.18
N GLU A 128 10.80 13.62 -4.19
CA GLU A 128 10.00 13.95 -3.00
C GLU A 128 10.23 12.96 -1.85
N THR A 129 10.34 11.66 -2.18
CA THR A 129 10.63 10.61 -1.19
C THR A 129 12.02 10.80 -0.59
N TYR A 130 13.02 11.09 -1.43
CA TYR A 130 14.38 11.37 -0.99
C TYR A 130 14.41 12.58 -0.05
N GLU A 131 13.78 13.70 -0.42
CA GLU A 131 13.73 14.91 0.42
C GLU A 131 13.06 14.64 1.77
N LYS A 132 11.97 13.88 1.79
CA LYS A 132 11.31 13.47 3.04
C LYS A 132 12.24 12.65 3.94
N LEU A 133 12.98 11.70 3.36
CA LEU A 133 13.87 10.81 4.12
C LEU A 133 15.18 11.47 4.54
N ASN A 134 15.67 12.43 3.76
CA ASN A 134 16.94 13.11 4.04
C ASN A 134 16.89 13.95 5.33
N ASN A 135 15.71 14.48 5.66
CA ASN A 135 15.50 15.31 6.85
C ASN A 135 15.16 14.50 8.12
N VAL A 136 15.09 13.17 8.01
CA VAL A 136 14.76 12.31 9.14
C VAL A 136 15.99 12.03 9.99
N PRO A 137 15.91 12.14 11.33
CA PRO A 137 16.99 11.83 12.23
C PRO A 137 17.58 10.42 12.03
N SER A 138 18.88 10.26 12.24
CA SER A 138 19.61 9.01 12.01
C SER A 138 19.24 7.88 12.96
N ASN A 139 18.61 8.19 14.07
CA ASN A 139 18.13 7.20 15.06
C ASN A 139 16.83 6.50 14.64
N LYS A 140 16.17 6.92 13.55
CA LYS A 140 14.96 6.28 13.04
C LYS A 140 15.25 5.36 11.86
N ILE A 141 14.54 4.25 11.83
CA ILE A 141 14.53 3.34 10.68
C ILE A 141 13.65 3.97 9.60
N LYS A 142 14.23 4.21 8.42
CA LYS A 142 13.57 4.83 7.27
C LYS A 142 13.04 3.74 6.34
N LEU A 143 11.74 3.78 6.04
CA LEU A 143 11.07 2.80 5.20
C LEU A 143 10.33 3.47 4.05
N VAL A 144 10.41 2.89 2.87
CA VAL A 144 9.59 3.25 1.71
C VAL A 144 8.68 2.08 1.38
N VAL A 145 7.39 2.36 1.27
CA VAL A 145 6.35 1.36 1.04
C VAL A 145 5.64 1.65 -0.27
N PHE A 146 5.57 0.66 -1.12
CA PHE A 146 4.82 0.68 -2.38
C PHE A 146 4.36 -0.75 -2.69
N HIS A 147 3.41 -0.91 -3.62
CA HIS A 147 2.77 -2.21 -3.84
C HIS A 147 3.58 -3.15 -4.74
N GLN A 148 3.96 -2.71 -5.95
CA GLN A 148 4.65 -3.60 -6.89
C GLN A 148 6.14 -3.76 -6.54
N PRO A 149 6.69 -4.99 -6.57
CA PRO A 149 8.09 -5.24 -6.25
C PRO A 149 9.03 -4.64 -7.31
N PHE A 150 10.20 -4.15 -6.90
CA PHE A 150 11.24 -3.67 -7.82
C PHE A 150 11.97 -4.80 -8.54
N TYR A 151 12.01 -5.95 -7.96
CA TYR A 151 12.69 -7.12 -8.48
C TYR A 151 11.81 -8.35 -8.34
N ILE A 152 11.72 -9.11 -9.42
CA ILE A 152 11.09 -10.43 -9.43
C ILE A 152 12.16 -11.42 -9.84
N SER A 153 12.29 -12.52 -9.09
CA SER A 153 13.26 -13.56 -9.37
C SER A 153 13.04 -14.16 -10.77
N PRO A 154 14.10 -14.49 -11.52
CA PRO A 154 13.98 -15.01 -12.90
C PRO A 154 13.08 -16.24 -13.05
N ASP A 155 12.99 -17.06 -12.00
CA ASP A 155 12.13 -18.24 -11.93
C ASP A 155 10.65 -17.93 -11.69
N GLN A 156 10.35 -16.70 -11.24
CA GLN A 156 8.98 -16.20 -11.00
C GLN A 156 8.53 -15.20 -12.07
N ARG A 157 9.37 -14.95 -13.09
CA ARG A 157 9.08 -13.98 -14.13
C ARG A 157 7.99 -14.49 -15.07
N ASP A 158 6.76 -14.07 -14.82
CA ASP A 158 5.87 -13.76 -15.92
C ASP A 158 6.20 -12.30 -16.34
N ASP A 159 6.62 -12.08 -17.59
CA ASP A 159 7.12 -10.78 -18.10
C ASP A 159 6.13 -9.60 -17.92
N LYS A 160 4.95 -9.90 -17.42
CA LYS A 160 3.84 -8.96 -17.22
C LYS A 160 3.88 -8.23 -15.87
N ASP A 161 4.59 -8.74 -14.88
CA ASP A 161 4.49 -8.27 -13.50
C ASP A 161 5.69 -7.44 -13.02
N CYS A 162 6.70 -7.26 -13.86
CA CYS A 162 7.84 -6.40 -13.53
C CYS A 162 7.43 -4.92 -13.49
N PRO A 163 7.74 -4.19 -12.42
CA PRO A 163 7.56 -2.74 -12.40
C PRO A 163 8.42 -2.10 -13.46
N VAL A 164 7.83 -1.22 -14.24
CA VAL A 164 8.59 -0.31 -15.06
C VAL A 164 9.13 0.78 -14.13
N LEU A 165 10.22 0.51 -13.48
CA LEU A 165 11.14 1.60 -13.13
C LEU A 165 11.52 2.23 -14.46
N GLY A 166 11.28 3.53 -14.60
CA GLY A 166 11.78 4.22 -15.77
C GLY A 166 13.22 3.80 -15.99
N LYS A 167 13.65 3.60 -17.24
CA LYS A 167 14.96 3.07 -17.66
C LYS A 167 16.20 3.77 -17.05
N ILE A 168 16.06 4.49 -15.95
CA ILE A 168 17.05 5.37 -15.32
C ILE A 168 17.41 4.90 -13.89
N ALA A 169 16.84 3.82 -13.40
CA ALA A 169 17.14 3.35 -12.04
C ALA A 169 18.13 2.17 -12.01
N LEU A 170 19.05 2.14 -12.95
CA LEU A 170 20.28 1.32 -12.91
C LEU A 170 21.46 2.19 -13.23
#